data_89423743fa8e6e3e34bea25814d2328e
#
_entry.id   89423743fa8e6e3e34bea25814d2328e
#
_cell.length_a   1.000
_cell.length_b   1.000
_cell.length_c   1.000
_cell.angle_alpha   90.00
_cell.angle_beta   90.00
_cell.angle_gamma   90.00
#
_symmetry.space_group_name_H-M   'P 1'
#
loop_
_entity.id
_entity.type
_entity.pdbx_description
1 polymer ?
#
loop_
_entity_poly.entity_id
_entity_poly.type
_entity_poly.pdbx_seq_one_letter_code
_entity_poly.pdbx_strand_id
1 'polypeptide(L)'
;MRNTKLWMNILWVLVVVLGVARLANTLFSLSIDIPLLVAAVAFALIHGALRYRWSGVVTFLVMCLVVSNILENTSILTGFPFGHYYYTVGPKLFLVPLLIGPAYFSTGYLAWVLATVLIGEVRPKGSWFTTFAVPFIASFIMVAWDLSMDPTSSTIQHIWIWEQGGGYFGVPLTNFLGWFFTVYVVFQLFALFLRFRKAAHEETRPRHRSYYAQAIIVYGVLGLTFVLSYLVSSDNTLVTDAVGVVWQTRSIAEAEATVSIFTMLFAAALSAVKLLQGSADVPNTSVDAKTDETATKRTDIVGSKN
;
A
#
# COMPACT_ATOMS: atom_id res chain seq x y z
N MET A 1 -10.35 -1.22 21.01
CA MET A 1 -9.03 -1.28 21.69
C MET A 1 -9.03 -0.22 22.80
N ARG A 2 -8.86 -0.65 24.05
CA ARG A 2 -9.13 0.17 25.25
C ARG A 2 -8.16 1.36 25.47
N ASN A 3 -7.03 1.42 24.75
CA ASN A 3 -6.06 2.52 24.83
C ASN A 3 -5.55 2.93 23.43
N THR A 4 -6.34 3.69 22.69
CA THR A 4 -6.00 4.16 21.32
C THR A 4 -4.70 4.98 21.30
N LYS A 5 -4.42 5.78 22.35
CA LYS A 5 -3.20 6.59 22.44
C LYS A 5 -1.94 5.73 22.50
N LEU A 6 -1.96 4.64 23.30
CA LEU A 6 -0.85 3.68 23.37
C LEU A 6 -0.58 3.05 22.00
N TRP A 7 -1.62 2.59 21.31
CA TRP A 7 -1.48 1.98 19.99
C TRP A 7 -0.97 2.95 18.93
N MET A 8 -1.39 4.21 18.97
CA MET A 8 -0.85 5.25 18.10
C MET A 8 0.65 5.50 18.35
N ASN A 9 1.09 5.48 19.61
CA ASN A 9 2.52 5.60 19.94
C ASN A 9 3.32 4.37 19.46
N ILE A 10 2.80 3.15 19.67
CA ILE A 10 3.43 1.92 19.14
C ILE A 10 3.57 1.99 17.62
N LEU A 11 2.54 2.45 16.93
CA LEU A 11 2.60 2.60 15.46
C LEU A 11 3.65 3.64 15.02
N TRP A 12 3.81 4.73 15.75
CA TRP A 12 4.89 5.69 15.45
C TRP A 12 6.28 5.09 15.64
N VAL A 13 6.48 4.28 16.70
CA VAL A 13 7.72 3.53 16.87
C VAL A 13 7.94 2.58 15.68
N LEU A 14 6.91 1.84 15.26
CA LEU A 14 6.99 0.97 14.09
C LEU A 14 7.30 1.73 12.79
N VAL A 15 6.71 2.91 12.57
CA VAL A 15 7.03 3.77 11.42
C VAL A 15 8.50 4.16 11.40
N VAL A 16 9.05 4.59 12.54
CA VAL A 16 10.46 4.96 12.66
C VAL A 16 11.35 3.74 12.44
N VAL A 17 11.06 2.62 13.09
CA VAL A 17 11.82 1.38 12.93
C VAL A 17 11.80 0.88 11.50
N LEU A 18 10.61 0.80 10.88
CA LEU A 18 10.48 0.42 9.46
C LEU A 18 11.25 1.37 8.54
N GLY A 19 11.10 2.69 8.76
CA GLY A 19 11.79 3.70 7.96
C GLY A 19 13.31 3.57 8.06
N VAL A 20 13.85 3.58 9.27
CA VAL A 20 15.30 3.50 9.50
C VAL A 20 15.85 2.15 9.01
N ALA A 21 15.20 1.03 9.35
CA ALA A 21 15.67 -0.29 8.94
C ALA A 21 15.61 -0.47 7.41
N ARG A 22 14.59 0.06 6.74
CA ARG A 22 14.47 0.00 5.28
C ARG A 22 15.58 0.82 4.61
N LEU A 23 15.82 2.05 5.06
CA LEU A 23 16.89 2.89 4.55
C LEU A 23 18.28 2.27 4.82
N ALA A 24 18.50 1.74 6.04
CA ALA A 24 19.76 1.05 6.37
C ALA A 24 19.96 -0.21 5.51
N ASN A 25 18.90 -1.00 5.26
CA ASN A 25 18.97 -2.15 4.35
C ASN A 25 19.43 -1.74 2.95
N THR A 26 18.87 -0.65 2.42
CA THR A 26 19.25 -0.11 1.10
C THR A 26 20.68 0.40 1.09
N LEU A 27 21.12 1.13 2.12
CA LEU A 27 22.44 1.76 2.19
C LEU A 27 23.56 0.75 2.45
N PHE A 28 23.30 -0.29 3.23
CA PHE A 28 24.32 -1.21 3.75
C PHE A 28 24.11 -2.67 3.32
N SER A 29 23.11 -2.96 2.47
CA SER A 29 22.81 -4.32 1.94
C SER A 29 22.68 -5.38 3.06
N LEU A 30 21.91 -5.08 4.10
CA LEU A 30 21.85 -5.88 5.33
C LEU A 30 21.10 -7.22 5.18
N SER A 31 20.45 -7.46 4.04
CA SER A 31 19.66 -8.69 3.75
C SER A 31 18.55 -8.98 4.78
N ILE A 32 17.87 -7.94 5.26
CA ILE A 32 16.80 -8.03 6.26
C ILE A 32 15.38 -7.90 5.66
N ASP A 33 15.19 -8.28 4.40
CA ASP A 33 13.91 -8.11 3.68
C ASP A 33 12.76 -8.90 4.32
N ILE A 34 13.01 -10.13 4.81
CA ILE A 34 11.98 -10.92 5.51
C ILE A 34 11.57 -10.27 6.83
N PRO A 35 12.48 -9.88 7.75
CA PRO A 35 12.12 -9.09 8.93
C PRO A 35 11.36 -7.79 8.60
N LEU A 36 11.73 -7.08 7.54
CA LEU A 36 11.04 -5.87 7.09
C LEU A 36 9.62 -6.17 6.61
N LEU A 37 9.41 -7.25 5.86
CA LEU A 37 8.08 -7.70 5.45
C LEU A 37 7.22 -8.06 6.67
N VAL A 38 7.76 -8.81 7.64
CA VAL A 38 7.03 -9.16 8.88
C VAL A 38 6.62 -7.90 9.64
N ALA A 39 7.52 -6.93 9.77
CA ALA A 39 7.22 -5.66 10.43
C ALA A 39 6.17 -4.83 9.66
N ALA A 40 6.21 -4.83 8.33
CA ALA A 40 5.21 -4.17 7.48
C ALA A 40 3.83 -4.82 7.61
N VAL A 41 3.77 -6.16 7.66
CA VAL A 41 2.51 -6.90 7.92
C VAL A 41 1.98 -6.58 9.32
N ALA A 42 2.84 -6.56 10.34
CA ALA A 42 2.44 -6.19 11.70
C ALA A 42 1.91 -4.75 11.77
N PHE A 43 2.58 -3.80 11.10
CA PHE A 43 2.09 -2.43 10.96
C PHE A 43 0.70 -2.40 10.32
N ALA A 44 0.51 -3.04 9.17
CA ALA A 44 -0.75 -3.06 8.44
C ALA A 44 -1.90 -3.67 9.29
N LEU A 45 -1.63 -4.76 10.02
CA LEU A 45 -2.60 -5.40 10.91
C LEU A 45 -3.01 -4.48 12.06
N ILE A 46 -2.04 -3.90 12.79
CA ILE A 46 -2.33 -3.06 13.95
C ILE A 46 -3.00 -1.75 13.51
N HIS A 47 -2.46 -1.10 12.50
CA HIS A 47 -3.00 0.13 11.94
C HIS A 47 -4.40 -0.07 11.37
N GLY A 48 -4.62 -1.15 10.60
CA GLY A 48 -5.92 -1.52 10.06
C GLY A 48 -6.93 -1.90 11.13
N ALA A 49 -6.50 -2.60 12.20
CA ALA A 49 -7.39 -2.96 13.30
C ALA A 49 -7.92 -1.74 14.08
N LEU A 50 -7.18 -0.64 14.13
CA LEU A 50 -7.66 0.61 14.69
C LEU A 50 -8.85 1.18 13.90
N ARG A 51 -8.86 1.03 12.58
CA ARG A 51 -9.90 1.57 11.68
C ARG A 51 -11.04 0.59 11.44
N TYR A 52 -10.70 -0.65 11.08
CA TYR A 52 -11.65 -1.65 10.58
C TYR A 52 -11.95 -2.76 11.59
N ARG A 53 -11.40 -2.68 12.83
CA ARG A 53 -11.34 -3.75 13.82
C ARG A 53 -10.61 -4.98 13.28
N TRP A 54 -10.34 -5.94 14.14
CA TRP A 54 -9.67 -7.17 13.72
C TRP A 54 -10.42 -7.93 12.63
N SER A 55 -11.75 -7.99 12.72
CA SER A 55 -12.56 -8.64 11.69
C SER A 55 -12.37 -8.02 10.30
N GLY A 56 -12.33 -6.69 10.19
CA GLY A 56 -12.16 -6.02 8.91
C GLY A 56 -10.76 -6.18 8.33
N VAL A 57 -9.70 -5.98 9.14
CA VAL A 57 -8.33 -6.11 8.63
C VAL A 57 -7.95 -7.56 8.32
N VAL A 58 -8.45 -8.53 9.09
CA VAL A 58 -8.25 -9.96 8.80
C VAL A 58 -9.01 -10.36 7.53
N THR A 59 -10.23 -9.85 7.31
CA THR A 59 -10.94 -10.06 6.04
C THR A 59 -10.13 -9.53 4.87
N PHE A 60 -9.53 -8.33 4.98
CA PHE A 60 -8.66 -7.79 3.94
C PHE A 60 -7.43 -8.67 3.70
N LEU A 61 -6.76 -9.12 4.77
CA LEU A 61 -5.64 -10.06 4.67
C LEU A 61 -6.04 -11.34 3.93
N VAL A 62 -7.16 -11.96 4.32
CA VAL A 62 -7.66 -13.19 3.69
C VAL A 62 -7.96 -12.97 2.21
N MET A 63 -8.59 -11.85 1.85
CA MET A 63 -8.83 -11.49 0.44
C MET A 63 -7.52 -11.36 -0.34
N CYS A 64 -6.50 -10.68 0.23
CA CYS A 64 -5.19 -10.59 -0.40
C CYS A 64 -4.57 -11.99 -0.62
N LEU A 65 -4.51 -12.82 0.42
CA LEU A 65 -3.91 -14.15 0.36
C LEU A 65 -4.62 -15.06 -0.66
N VAL A 66 -5.95 -15.08 -0.65
CA VAL A 66 -6.74 -15.99 -1.50
C VAL A 66 -6.72 -15.54 -2.95
N VAL A 67 -7.04 -14.26 -3.22
CA VAL A 67 -7.14 -13.76 -4.59
C VAL A 67 -5.77 -13.75 -5.27
N SER A 68 -4.71 -13.28 -4.58
CA SER A 68 -3.37 -13.30 -5.16
C SER A 68 -2.92 -14.74 -5.47
N ASN A 69 -3.06 -15.67 -4.52
CA ASN A 69 -2.62 -17.05 -4.74
C ASN A 69 -3.38 -17.72 -5.90
N ILE A 70 -4.70 -17.51 -6.02
CA ILE A 70 -5.49 -18.06 -7.13
C ILE A 70 -5.01 -17.48 -8.46
N LEU A 71 -4.89 -16.16 -8.60
CA LEU A 71 -4.56 -15.52 -9.87
C LEU A 71 -3.10 -15.73 -10.27
N GLU A 72 -2.17 -15.74 -9.30
CA GLU A 72 -0.77 -16.08 -9.54
C GLU A 72 -0.62 -17.53 -10.05
N ASN A 73 -1.23 -18.52 -9.37
CA ASN A 73 -1.21 -19.91 -9.85
C ASN A 73 -1.87 -20.06 -11.22
N THR A 74 -2.98 -19.37 -11.46
CA THR A 74 -3.65 -19.35 -12.77
C THR A 74 -2.73 -18.79 -13.83
N SER A 75 -2.02 -17.70 -13.54
CA SER A 75 -1.11 -17.08 -14.50
C SER A 75 0.09 -17.96 -14.84
N ILE A 76 0.71 -18.60 -13.86
CA ILE A 76 1.80 -19.56 -14.08
C ILE A 76 1.35 -20.68 -15.02
N LEU A 77 0.11 -21.17 -14.87
CA LEU A 77 -0.42 -22.29 -15.66
C LEU A 77 -0.95 -21.86 -17.04
N THR A 78 -1.54 -20.67 -17.16
CA THR A 78 -2.32 -20.28 -18.34
C THR A 78 -1.84 -19.00 -19.04
N GLY A 79 -0.95 -18.23 -18.38
CA GLY A 79 -0.54 -16.91 -18.81
C GLY A 79 -1.50 -15.78 -18.41
N PHE A 80 -2.69 -16.07 -17.89
CA PHE A 80 -3.64 -15.04 -17.45
C PHE A 80 -3.63 -14.89 -15.93
N PRO A 81 -3.54 -13.67 -15.34
CA PRO A 81 -3.55 -12.37 -16.01
C PRO A 81 -2.18 -11.73 -16.27
N PHE A 82 -1.07 -12.23 -15.71
CA PHE A 82 0.23 -11.55 -15.69
C PHE A 82 1.12 -11.87 -16.91
N GLY A 83 0.94 -13.02 -17.54
CA GLY A 83 1.84 -13.66 -18.50
C GLY A 83 2.38 -14.98 -17.96
N HIS A 84 3.18 -15.69 -18.76
CA HIS A 84 3.85 -16.92 -18.33
C HIS A 84 5.15 -16.59 -17.60
N TYR A 85 5.29 -17.12 -16.39
CA TYR A 85 6.48 -16.99 -15.56
C TYR A 85 6.54 -18.11 -14.52
N TYR A 86 7.64 -18.21 -13.83
CA TYR A 86 7.78 -19.12 -12.69
C TYR A 86 8.66 -18.53 -11.61
N TYR A 87 8.42 -18.91 -10.37
CA TYR A 87 9.23 -18.53 -9.21
C TYR A 87 10.41 -19.48 -9.01
N THR A 88 11.57 -18.91 -8.70
CA THR A 88 12.81 -19.67 -8.44
C THR A 88 13.06 -19.90 -6.95
N VAL A 89 12.37 -19.15 -6.06
CA VAL A 89 12.70 -19.01 -4.63
C VAL A 89 11.61 -19.58 -3.71
N GLY A 90 12.00 -19.89 -2.50
CA GLY A 90 11.18 -20.06 -1.29
C GLY A 90 10.31 -21.31 -1.22
N PRO A 91 9.75 -21.59 -0.02
CA PRO A 91 8.65 -22.52 0.13
C PRO A 91 7.39 -21.98 -0.52
N LYS A 92 6.66 -22.83 -1.26
CA LYS A 92 5.51 -22.44 -2.09
C LYS A 92 4.22 -23.08 -1.59
N LEU A 93 3.11 -22.36 -1.76
CA LEU A 93 1.76 -22.92 -1.75
C LEU A 93 1.34 -23.13 -3.21
N PHE A 94 1.27 -24.39 -3.65
CA PHE A 94 1.22 -24.77 -5.04
C PHE A 94 2.46 -24.24 -5.81
N LEU A 95 2.32 -23.26 -6.67
CA LEU A 95 3.41 -22.71 -7.49
C LEU A 95 3.94 -21.36 -6.98
N VAL A 96 3.28 -20.75 -5.98
CA VAL A 96 3.53 -19.37 -5.51
C VAL A 96 4.22 -19.37 -4.14
N PRO A 97 5.33 -18.63 -3.95
CA PRO A 97 5.99 -18.50 -2.66
C PRO A 97 5.08 -17.93 -1.58
N LEU A 98 5.21 -18.47 -0.35
CA LEU A 98 4.35 -18.08 0.80
C LEU A 98 4.44 -16.61 1.18
N LEU A 99 5.52 -15.92 0.84
CA LEU A 99 5.72 -14.50 1.17
C LEU A 99 5.01 -13.53 0.22
N ILE A 100 4.55 -13.99 -0.94
CA ILE A 100 3.88 -13.15 -1.94
C ILE A 100 2.57 -12.57 -1.39
N GLY A 101 1.68 -13.40 -0.83
CA GLY A 101 0.43 -12.93 -0.24
C GLY A 101 0.60 -11.89 0.88
N PRO A 102 1.50 -12.09 1.87
CA PRO A 102 1.87 -11.05 2.85
C PRO A 102 2.40 -9.74 2.22
N ALA A 103 3.14 -9.80 1.11
CA ALA A 103 3.58 -8.61 0.38
C ALA A 103 2.40 -7.87 -0.25
N TYR A 104 1.48 -8.60 -0.92
CA TYR A 104 0.21 -8.04 -1.42
C TYR A 104 -0.58 -7.35 -0.31
N PHE A 105 -0.68 -7.97 0.87
CA PHE A 105 -1.42 -7.41 1.98
C PHE A 105 -0.79 -6.13 2.53
N SER A 106 0.52 -6.15 2.83
CA SER A 106 1.17 -5.02 3.49
C SER A 106 1.26 -3.79 2.59
N THR A 107 1.69 -3.96 1.33
CA THR A 107 1.80 -2.85 0.37
C THR A 107 0.41 -2.41 -0.11
N GLY A 108 -0.50 -3.36 -0.37
CA GLY A 108 -1.88 -3.07 -0.75
C GLY A 108 -2.63 -2.31 0.34
N TYR A 109 -2.38 -2.61 1.62
CA TYR A 109 -2.95 -1.85 2.73
C TYR A 109 -2.50 -0.38 2.71
N LEU A 110 -1.22 -0.11 2.45
CA LEU A 110 -0.72 1.27 2.30
C LEU A 110 -1.39 1.98 1.13
N ALA A 111 -1.44 1.32 -0.04
CA ALA A 111 -2.10 1.85 -1.24
C ALA A 111 -3.58 2.18 -0.98
N TRP A 112 -4.29 1.28 -0.29
CA TRP A 112 -5.67 1.50 0.15
C TRP A 112 -5.81 2.74 1.04
N VAL A 113 -4.94 2.92 2.04
CA VAL A 113 -4.99 4.09 2.94
C VAL A 113 -4.74 5.38 2.17
N LEU A 114 -3.74 5.44 1.29
CA LEU A 114 -3.46 6.61 0.47
C LEU A 114 -4.66 6.96 -0.42
N ALA A 115 -5.27 5.97 -1.08
CA ALA A 115 -6.46 6.16 -1.91
C ALA A 115 -7.65 6.71 -1.09
N THR A 116 -7.83 6.25 0.16
CA THR A 116 -8.88 6.79 1.04
C THR A 116 -8.62 8.24 1.45
N VAL A 117 -7.36 8.65 1.59
CA VAL A 117 -7.01 10.06 1.84
C VAL A 117 -7.33 10.93 0.62
N LEU A 118 -7.07 10.43 -0.58
CA LEU A 118 -7.27 11.18 -1.83
C LEU A 118 -8.75 11.32 -2.22
N ILE A 119 -9.52 10.25 -2.09
CA ILE A 119 -10.89 10.13 -2.62
C ILE A 119 -11.94 10.24 -1.52
N GLY A 120 -11.63 9.77 -0.30
CA GLY A 120 -12.56 9.66 0.82
C GLY A 120 -12.76 8.21 1.26
N GLU A 121 -13.36 8.06 2.43
CA GLU A 121 -13.53 6.76 3.09
C GLU A 121 -14.69 5.95 2.48
N VAL A 122 -14.48 4.66 2.27
CA VAL A 122 -15.55 3.71 1.97
C VAL A 122 -16.27 3.37 3.27
N ARG A 123 -17.56 3.72 3.36
CA ARG A 123 -18.39 3.58 4.56
C ARG A 123 -19.63 2.72 4.30
N PRO A 124 -20.19 2.08 5.34
CA PRO A 124 -21.49 1.43 5.24
C PRO A 124 -22.57 2.40 4.73
N LYS A 125 -23.30 1.96 3.70
CA LYS A 125 -24.32 2.79 3.00
C LYS A 125 -23.78 4.12 2.43
N GLY A 126 -22.45 4.27 2.29
CA GLY A 126 -21.80 5.45 1.72
C GLY A 126 -22.02 5.61 0.21
N SER A 127 -21.31 6.55 -0.41
CA SER A 127 -21.40 6.80 -1.85
C SER A 127 -20.92 5.60 -2.68
N TRP A 128 -21.59 5.31 -3.79
CA TRP A 128 -21.10 4.37 -4.80
C TRP A 128 -19.84 4.90 -5.48
N PHE A 129 -19.71 6.21 -5.61
CA PHE A 129 -18.49 6.82 -6.16
C PHE A 129 -17.26 6.38 -5.36
N THR A 130 -17.22 6.56 -4.02
CA THR A 130 -16.08 6.14 -3.20
C THR A 130 -15.89 4.62 -3.23
N THR A 131 -16.98 3.85 -3.34
CA THR A 131 -16.93 2.37 -3.39
C THR A 131 -16.19 1.86 -4.63
N PHE A 132 -16.21 2.58 -5.75
CA PHE A 132 -15.49 2.21 -6.97
C PHE A 132 -14.20 3.01 -7.17
N ALA A 133 -14.18 4.31 -6.85
CA ALA A 133 -13.02 5.16 -7.08
C ALA A 133 -11.85 4.84 -6.15
N VAL A 134 -12.11 4.48 -4.88
CA VAL A 134 -11.03 4.10 -3.95
C VAL A 134 -10.29 2.84 -4.41
N PRO A 135 -10.95 1.70 -4.74
CA PRO A 135 -10.30 0.54 -5.34
C PRO A 135 -9.49 0.88 -6.59
N PHE A 136 -10.06 1.67 -7.50
CA PHE A 136 -9.43 2.05 -8.76
C PHE A 136 -8.12 2.82 -8.55
N ILE A 137 -8.14 3.85 -7.70
CA ILE A 137 -6.94 4.64 -7.37
C ILE A 137 -5.94 3.83 -6.55
N ALA A 138 -6.39 3.01 -5.59
CA ALA A 138 -5.51 2.13 -4.82
C ALA A 138 -4.75 1.15 -5.73
N SER A 139 -5.39 0.68 -6.81
CA SER A 139 -4.74 -0.21 -7.77
C SER A 139 -3.59 0.46 -8.51
N PHE A 140 -3.74 1.71 -8.96
CA PHE A 140 -2.62 2.46 -9.54
C PHE A 140 -1.48 2.68 -8.54
N ILE A 141 -1.81 3.03 -7.29
CA ILE A 141 -0.81 3.21 -6.23
C ILE A 141 -0.05 1.90 -5.94
N MET A 142 -0.74 0.76 -5.98
CA MET A 142 -0.10 -0.54 -5.80
C MET A 142 0.79 -0.93 -7.00
N VAL A 143 0.31 -0.72 -8.23
CA VAL A 143 1.08 -1.00 -9.46
C VAL A 143 2.30 -0.09 -9.58
N ALA A 144 2.26 1.14 -9.06
CA ALA A 144 3.43 2.01 -9.01
C ALA A 144 4.60 1.38 -8.23
N TRP A 145 4.33 0.62 -7.19
CA TRP A 145 5.35 -0.14 -6.45
C TRP A 145 5.88 -1.31 -7.29
N ASP A 146 5.01 -2.06 -7.97
CA ASP A 146 5.39 -3.17 -8.83
C ASP A 146 6.27 -2.70 -10.01
N LEU A 147 5.88 -1.60 -10.67
CA LEU A 147 6.69 -0.95 -11.70
C LEU A 147 8.10 -0.56 -11.24
N SER A 148 8.25 -0.17 -9.97
CA SER A 148 9.54 0.23 -9.39
C SER A 148 10.36 -0.96 -8.87
N MET A 149 9.80 -2.16 -8.74
CA MET A 149 10.44 -3.27 -8.05
C MET A 149 10.69 -4.48 -8.96
N ASP A 150 9.81 -4.72 -9.94
CA ASP A 150 9.83 -5.92 -10.75
C ASP A 150 11.10 -6.10 -11.60
N PRO A 151 11.64 -5.07 -12.31
CA PRO A 151 12.84 -5.24 -13.11
C PRO A 151 14.04 -5.74 -12.30
N THR A 152 14.28 -5.18 -11.13
CA THR A 152 15.36 -5.67 -10.24
C THR A 152 15.06 -7.09 -9.75
N SER A 153 13.83 -7.38 -9.33
CA SER A 153 13.47 -8.67 -8.75
C SER A 153 13.49 -9.80 -9.79
N SER A 154 13.00 -9.55 -11.01
CA SER A 154 12.94 -10.56 -12.06
C SER A 154 14.22 -10.65 -12.88
N THR A 155 14.78 -9.54 -13.35
CA THR A 155 15.88 -9.52 -14.32
C THR A 155 17.26 -9.52 -13.68
N ILE A 156 17.42 -8.93 -12.49
CA ILE A 156 18.70 -8.94 -11.78
C ILE A 156 18.75 -10.07 -10.74
N GLN A 157 17.74 -10.16 -9.85
CA GLN A 157 17.73 -11.10 -8.73
C GLN A 157 17.17 -12.47 -9.09
N HIS A 158 16.46 -12.60 -10.23
CA HIS A 158 15.83 -13.84 -10.70
C HIS A 158 14.93 -14.49 -9.65
N ILE A 159 14.19 -13.70 -8.85
CA ILE A 159 13.20 -14.22 -7.88
C ILE A 159 12.05 -14.92 -8.62
N TRP A 160 11.69 -14.39 -9.79
CA TRP A 160 10.85 -15.02 -10.81
C TRP A 160 11.41 -14.73 -12.21
N ILE A 161 11.05 -15.55 -13.16
CA ILE A 161 11.52 -15.45 -14.53
C ILE A 161 10.33 -15.30 -15.48
N TRP A 162 10.30 -14.23 -16.27
CA TRP A 162 9.34 -14.02 -17.34
C TRP A 162 9.76 -14.81 -18.57
N GLU A 163 9.05 -15.92 -18.90
CA GLU A 163 9.46 -16.85 -19.97
C GLU A 163 9.51 -16.21 -21.36
N GLN A 164 8.66 -15.21 -21.60
CA GLN A 164 8.57 -14.54 -22.91
C GLN A 164 9.29 -13.18 -22.91
N GLY A 165 9.93 -12.83 -21.80
CA GLY A 165 10.54 -11.51 -21.64
C GLY A 165 9.52 -10.38 -21.72
N GLY A 166 10.00 -9.14 -21.86
CA GLY A 166 9.16 -7.96 -22.02
C GLY A 166 9.95 -6.68 -22.31
N GLY A 167 9.27 -5.67 -22.81
CA GLY A 167 9.90 -4.40 -23.21
C GLY A 167 10.37 -3.53 -22.05
N TYR A 168 9.92 -3.79 -20.82
CA TYR A 168 10.32 -3.04 -19.64
C TYR A 168 11.36 -3.83 -18.85
N PHE A 169 12.62 -3.82 -19.31
CA PHE A 169 13.75 -4.53 -18.71
C PHE A 169 13.47 -6.03 -18.47
N GLY A 170 12.89 -6.70 -19.46
CA GLY A 170 12.52 -8.11 -19.38
C GLY A 170 11.13 -8.37 -18.81
N VAL A 171 10.43 -7.35 -18.28
CA VAL A 171 9.09 -7.47 -17.72
C VAL A 171 8.02 -7.15 -18.78
N PRO A 172 7.01 -8.02 -19.00
CA PRO A 172 5.98 -7.78 -19.99
C PRO A 172 4.91 -6.79 -19.49
N LEU A 173 4.31 -6.01 -20.39
CA LEU A 173 3.19 -5.12 -20.08
C LEU A 173 2.01 -5.87 -19.44
N THR A 174 1.80 -7.11 -19.84
CA THR A 174 0.74 -7.96 -19.27
C THR A 174 0.89 -8.16 -17.76
N ASN A 175 2.13 -8.15 -17.22
CA ASN A 175 2.35 -8.18 -15.78
C ASN A 175 1.66 -7.00 -15.08
N PHE A 176 1.92 -5.78 -15.52
CA PHE A 176 1.37 -4.58 -14.88
C PHE A 176 -0.16 -4.48 -15.02
N LEU A 177 -0.71 -4.93 -16.15
CA LEU A 177 -2.16 -5.03 -16.34
C LEU A 177 -2.76 -6.13 -15.44
N GLY A 178 -2.07 -7.24 -15.30
CA GLY A 178 -2.44 -8.34 -14.40
C GLY A 178 -2.40 -7.92 -12.92
N TRP A 179 -1.36 -7.18 -12.52
CA TRP A 179 -1.28 -6.57 -11.20
C TRP A 179 -2.45 -5.63 -10.94
N PHE A 180 -2.72 -4.71 -11.88
CA PHE A 180 -3.86 -3.79 -11.76
C PHE A 180 -5.18 -4.56 -11.60
N PHE A 181 -5.43 -5.55 -12.45
CA PHE A 181 -6.62 -6.39 -12.38
C PHE A 181 -6.72 -7.12 -11.03
N THR A 182 -5.66 -7.80 -10.61
CA THR A 182 -5.63 -8.61 -9.39
C THR A 182 -5.90 -7.76 -8.14
N VAL A 183 -5.17 -6.64 -7.99
CA VAL A 183 -5.34 -5.78 -6.81
C VAL A 183 -6.65 -5.02 -6.85
N TYR A 184 -7.17 -4.68 -8.05
CA TYR A 184 -8.50 -4.11 -8.18
C TYR A 184 -9.58 -5.08 -7.69
N VAL A 185 -9.50 -6.35 -8.03
CA VAL A 185 -10.43 -7.37 -7.52
C VAL A 185 -10.38 -7.41 -5.99
N VAL A 186 -9.18 -7.48 -5.40
CA VAL A 186 -8.99 -7.47 -3.93
C VAL A 186 -9.64 -6.22 -3.31
N PHE A 187 -9.28 -5.05 -3.80
CA PHE A 187 -9.76 -3.77 -3.25
C PHE A 187 -11.27 -3.59 -3.45
N GLN A 188 -11.80 -4.02 -4.60
CA GLN A 188 -13.24 -3.93 -4.87
C GLN A 188 -14.04 -4.85 -3.96
N LEU A 189 -13.59 -6.08 -3.74
CA LEU A 189 -14.22 -7.00 -2.79
C LEU A 189 -14.20 -6.40 -1.37
N PHE A 190 -13.08 -5.81 -0.96
CA PHE A 190 -12.98 -5.16 0.34
C PHE A 190 -13.87 -3.92 0.45
N ALA A 191 -13.96 -3.09 -0.60
CA ALA A 191 -14.88 -1.95 -0.64
C ALA A 191 -16.34 -2.38 -0.49
N LEU A 192 -16.75 -3.43 -1.20
CA LEU A 192 -18.09 -4.00 -1.10
C LEU A 192 -18.34 -4.58 0.29
N PHE A 193 -17.38 -5.30 0.86
CA PHE A 193 -17.46 -5.78 2.24
C PHE A 193 -17.68 -4.62 3.22
N LEU A 194 -16.89 -3.53 3.13
CA LEU A 194 -17.05 -2.37 3.99
C LEU A 194 -18.40 -1.67 3.80
N ARG A 195 -18.89 -1.60 2.57
CA ARG A 195 -20.17 -0.99 2.26
C ARG A 195 -21.37 -1.74 2.85
N PHE A 196 -21.34 -3.07 2.79
CA PHE A 196 -22.48 -3.90 3.17
C PHE A 196 -22.43 -4.44 4.59
N ARG A 197 -21.27 -4.37 5.28
CA ARG A 197 -21.17 -4.80 6.67
C ARG A 197 -21.88 -3.83 7.62
N LYS A 198 -22.31 -4.34 8.77
CA LYS A 198 -22.72 -3.50 9.90
C LYS A 198 -21.45 -3.01 10.60
N ALA A 199 -21.14 -1.72 10.49
CA ALA A 199 -20.02 -1.13 11.23
C ALA A 199 -20.47 -0.68 12.63
N ALA A 200 -19.59 -0.82 13.61
CA ALA A 200 -19.79 -0.19 14.91
C ALA A 200 -19.67 1.33 14.78
N HIS A 201 -20.41 2.08 15.61
CA HIS A 201 -20.43 3.55 15.57
C HIS A 201 -19.02 4.17 15.63
N GLU A 202 -18.11 3.58 16.42
CA GLU A 202 -16.70 4.03 16.53
C GLU A 202 -15.91 3.89 15.21
N GLU A 203 -16.28 2.95 14.33
CA GLU A 203 -15.61 2.74 13.05
C GLU A 203 -15.97 3.81 12.01
N THR A 204 -17.09 4.48 12.18
CA THR A 204 -17.56 5.55 11.28
C THR A 204 -16.95 6.90 11.60
N ARG A 205 -16.30 7.05 12.76
CA ARG A 205 -15.65 8.31 13.16
C ARG A 205 -14.38 8.52 12.33
N PRO A 206 -14.15 9.77 11.85
CA PRO A 206 -12.91 10.13 11.20
C PRO A 206 -11.71 9.91 12.14
N ARG A 207 -10.59 9.48 11.57
CA ARG A 207 -9.35 9.30 12.33
C ARG A 207 -8.55 10.60 12.34
N HIS A 208 -7.73 10.78 13.39
CA HIS A 208 -6.82 11.90 13.48
C HIS A 208 -5.82 11.91 12.31
N ARG A 209 -5.39 13.08 11.83
CA ARG A 209 -4.42 13.22 10.74
C ARG A 209 -3.17 12.37 10.93
N SER A 210 -2.69 12.25 12.18
CA SER A 210 -1.53 11.42 12.55
C SER A 210 -1.68 9.94 12.15
N TYR A 211 -2.90 9.40 12.14
CA TYR A 211 -3.18 8.04 11.68
C TYR A 211 -2.86 7.87 10.19
N TYR A 212 -3.34 8.77 9.35
CA TYR A 212 -3.08 8.70 7.91
C TYR A 212 -1.62 9.01 7.55
N ALA A 213 -1.00 9.96 8.29
CA ALA A 213 0.40 10.32 8.10
C ALA A 213 1.35 9.13 8.27
N GLN A 214 1.06 8.20 9.20
CA GLN A 214 1.85 6.99 9.40
C GLN A 214 1.94 6.14 8.13
N ALA A 215 0.83 5.86 7.48
CA ALA A 215 0.81 5.07 6.26
C ALA A 215 1.46 5.81 5.06
N ILE A 216 1.23 7.12 4.95
CA ILE A 216 1.84 7.96 3.91
C ILE A 216 3.37 7.94 4.04
N ILE A 217 3.90 8.07 5.26
CA ILE A 217 5.35 8.06 5.52
C ILE A 217 5.93 6.68 5.18
N VAL A 218 5.31 5.58 5.64
CA VAL A 218 5.80 4.22 5.33
C VAL A 218 5.84 3.98 3.82
N TYR A 219 4.78 4.37 3.10
CA TYR A 219 4.75 4.23 1.64
C TYR A 219 5.77 5.15 0.95
N GLY A 220 5.92 6.39 1.40
CA GLY A 220 6.91 7.33 0.88
C GLY A 220 8.36 6.84 1.11
N VAL A 221 8.65 6.27 2.28
CA VAL A 221 9.97 5.67 2.55
C VAL A 221 10.21 4.47 1.63
N LEU A 222 9.20 3.63 1.38
CA LEU A 222 9.31 2.53 0.43
C LEU A 222 9.68 3.05 -0.97
N GLY A 223 9.03 4.11 -1.45
CA GLY A 223 9.40 4.75 -2.72
C GLY A 223 10.82 5.36 -2.71
N LEU A 224 11.21 5.98 -1.59
CA LEU A 224 12.53 6.60 -1.45
C LEU A 224 13.68 5.57 -1.56
N THR A 225 13.45 4.30 -1.19
CA THR A 225 14.50 3.28 -1.30
C THR A 225 14.96 3.03 -2.73
N PHE A 226 14.07 3.09 -3.72
CA PHE A 226 14.46 2.96 -5.15
C PHE A 226 15.36 4.11 -5.59
N VAL A 227 15.06 5.34 -5.15
CA VAL A 227 15.90 6.52 -5.44
C VAL A 227 17.27 6.38 -4.79
N LEU A 228 17.31 5.99 -3.51
CA LEU A 228 18.56 5.77 -2.80
C LEU A 228 19.37 4.62 -3.40
N SER A 229 18.73 3.53 -3.78
CA SER A 229 19.39 2.40 -4.44
C SER A 229 20.14 2.87 -5.70
N TYR A 230 19.49 3.68 -6.56
CA TYR A 230 20.15 4.29 -7.72
C TYR A 230 21.32 5.21 -7.35
N LEU A 231 21.15 6.03 -6.31
CA LEU A 231 22.18 7.02 -5.92
C LEU A 231 23.42 6.37 -5.30
N VAL A 232 23.25 5.29 -4.53
CA VAL A 232 24.38 4.66 -3.81
C VAL A 232 25.02 3.51 -4.58
N SER A 233 24.29 2.86 -5.49
CA SER A 233 24.82 1.76 -6.29
C SER A 233 25.78 2.26 -7.34
N SER A 234 26.98 1.71 -7.37
CA SER A 234 27.95 1.86 -8.45
C SER A 234 27.91 0.70 -9.45
N ASP A 235 26.99 -0.26 -9.26
CA ASP A 235 26.88 -1.43 -10.12
C ASP A 235 26.42 -1.01 -11.53
N ASN A 236 27.15 -1.46 -12.54
CA ASN A 236 26.89 -1.21 -13.95
C ASN A 236 27.22 -2.46 -14.77
N THR A 237 26.83 -3.62 -14.25
CA THR A 237 27.01 -4.90 -14.93
C THR A 237 25.95 -5.13 -15.98
N LEU A 238 26.22 -6.06 -16.88
CA LEU A 238 25.25 -6.53 -17.88
C LEU A 238 24.56 -7.77 -17.36
N VAL A 239 23.23 -7.80 -17.46
CA VAL A 239 22.39 -8.94 -17.14
C VAL A 239 21.57 -9.31 -18.38
N THR A 240 21.28 -10.60 -18.53
CA THR A 240 20.52 -11.10 -19.69
C THR A 240 19.20 -11.68 -19.19
N ASP A 241 18.10 -11.28 -19.80
CA ASP A 241 16.78 -11.82 -19.51
C ASP A 241 16.58 -13.22 -20.14
N ALA A 242 15.43 -13.84 -19.86
CA ALA A 242 15.13 -15.19 -20.31
C ALA A 242 15.06 -15.36 -21.84
N VAL A 243 14.89 -14.28 -22.60
CA VAL A 243 14.84 -14.30 -24.07
C VAL A 243 16.13 -13.82 -24.73
N GLY A 244 17.18 -13.56 -23.94
CA GLY A 244 18.51 -13.21 -24.44
C GLY A 244 18.74 -11.73 -24.66
N VAL A 245 17.85 -10.85 -24.21
CA VAL A 245 18.06 -9.40 -24.28
C VAL A 245 18.97 -8.96 -23.12
N VAL A 246 19.97 -8.15 -23.45
CA VAL A 246 20.97 -7.68 -22.48
C VAL A 246 20.58 -6.30 -21.94
N TRP A 247 20.59 -6.15 -20.62
CA TRP A 247 20.24 -4.95 -19.89
C TRP A 247 21.40 -4.49 -19.00
N GLN A 248 21.53 -3.17 -18.81
CA GLN A 248 22.47 -2.62 -17.82
C GLN A 248 21.77 -2.48 -16.46
N THR A 249 22.37 -3.02 -15.39
CA THR A 249 21.82 -2.90 -14.03
C THR A 249 21.64 -1.44 -13.61
N ARG A 250 22.54 -0.55 -14.04
CA ARG A 250 22.46 0.90 -13.80
C ARG A 250 21.23 1.52 -14.47
N SER A 251 20.90 1.13 -15.71
CA SER A 251 19.72 1.63 -16.43
C SER A 251 18.42 1.14 -15.78
N ILE A 252 18.42 -0.09 -15.26
CA ILE A 252 17.28 -0.62 -14.49
C ILE A 252 17.06 0.23 -13.23
N ALA A 253 18.11 0.44 -12.42
CA ALA A 253 18.02 1.22 -11.19
C ALA A 253 17.60 2.69 -11.45
N GLU A 254 18.08 3.30 -12.55
CA GLU A 254 17.68 4.66 -12.96
C GLU A 254 16.18 4.73 -13.34
N ALA A 255 15.69 3.74 -14.08
CA ALA A 255 14.28 3.68 -14.45
C ALA A 255 13.38 3.46 -13.22
N GLU A 256 13.76 2.54 -12.33
CA GLU A 256 13.04 2.28 -11.07
C GLU A 256 12.99 3.55 -10.18
N ALA A 257 14.10 4.28 -10.05
CA ALA A 257 14.14 5.55 -9.34
C ALA A 257 13.24 6.60 -10.00
N THR A 258 13.30 6.73 -11.33
CA THR A 258 12.48 7.68 -12.09
C THR A 258 11.00 7.37 -11.92
N VAL A 259 10.60 6.12 -12.11
CA VAL A 259 9.20 5.68 -11.92
C VAL A 259 8.77 5.93 -10.48
N SER A 260 9.59 5.57 -9.49
CA SER A 260 9.25 5.79 -8.08
C SER A 260 9.04 7.27 -7.74
N ILE A 261 9.88 8.19 -8.25
CA ILE A 261 9.73 9.63 -8.02
C ILE A 261 8.38 10.12 -8.54
N PHE A 262 8.05 9.79 -9.79
CA PHE A 262 6.89 10.36 -10.47
C PHE A 262 5.58 9.58 -10.24
N THR A 263 5.63 8.45 -9.56
CA THR A 263 4.44 7.66 -9.19
C THR A 263 4.30 7.48 -7.68
N MET A 264 5.21 6.75 -7.02
CA MET A 264 5.12 6.45 -5.59
C MET A 264 5.28 7.70 -4.72
N LEU A 265 6.38 8.46 -4.91
CA LEU A 265 6.63 9.67 -4.13
C LEU A 265 5.63 10.77 -4.48
N PHE A 266 5.17 10.84 -5.74
CA PHE A 266 4.07 11.72 -6.13
C PHE A 266 2.77 11.36 -5.40
N ALA A 267 2.38 10.09 -5.34
CA ALA A 267 1.18 9.65 -4.62
C ALA A 267 1.29 9.95 -3.11
N ALA A 268 2.46 9.71 -2.51
CA ALA A 268 2.72 10.05 -1.11
C ALA A 268 2.64 11.56 -0.86
N ALA A 269 3.28 12.38 -1.71
CA ALA A 269 3.26 13.84 -1.61
C ALA A 269 1.84 14.40 -1.79
N LEU A 270 1.10 13.92 -2.81
CA LEU A 270 -0.28 14.34 -3.06
C LEU A 270 -1.19 13.98 -1.87
N SER A 271 -1.02 12.79 -1.29
CA SER A 271 -1.75 12.37 -0.10
C SER A 271 -1.39 13.24 1.11
N ALA A 272 -0.12 13.60 1.29
CA ALA A 272 0.32 14.49 2.36
C ALA A 272 -0.27 15.90 2.20
N VAL A 273 -0.23 16.48 0.98
CA VAL A 273 -0.85 17.78 0.68
C VAL A 273 -2.36 17.75 0.97
N LYS A 274 -3.05 16.70 0.50
CA LYS A 274 -4.49 16.54 0.76
C LYS A 274 -4.81 16.45 2.25
N LEU A 275 -3.99 15.71 3.00
CA LEU A 275 -4.12 15.58 4.45
C LEU A 275 -3.90 16.90 5.17
N LEU A 276 -2.95 17.73 4.73
CA LEU A 276 -2.65 19.05 5.30
C LEU A 276 -3.74 20.08 5.00
N GLN A 277 -4.34 20.03 3.81
CA GLN A 277 -5.44 20.92 3.42
C GLN A 277 -6.70 20.74 4.29
N GLY A 278 -6.84 19.62 4.98
CA GLY A 278 -8.03 19.32 5.77
C GLY A 278 -9.22 19.07 4.88
N SER A 279 -9.28 17.93 4.22
CA SER A 279 -10.50 17.52 3.50
C SER A 279 -11.67 17.37 4.48
N ALA A 280 -12.89 17.59 4.02
CA ALA A 280 -14.11 17.53 4.81
C ALA A 280 -14.32 16.24 5.62
N ASP A 281 -13.58 15.16 5.24
CA ASP A 281 -13.62 13.85 5.92
C ASP A 281 -12.54 13.68 7.03
N VAL A 282 -11.62 14.64 7.20
CA VAL A 282 -10.62 14.66 8.28
C VAL A 282 -10.88 15.88 9.16
N PRO A 283 -11.58 15.77 10.31
CA PRO A 283 -11.94 16.89 11.13
C PRO A 283 -10.70 17.64 11.63
N ASN A 284 -10.72 18.96 11.48
CA ASN A 284 -9.78 19.85 12.13
C ASN A 284 -10.24 20.02 13.59
N THR A 285 -9.74 19.20 14.51
CA THR A 285 -10.16 19.10 15.91
C THR A 285 -9.96 20.39 16.74
N SER A 286 -9.50 21.49 16.13
CA SER A 286 -9.27 22.76 16.83
C SER A 286 -10.37 23.83 16.62
N VAL A 287 -11.28 23.66 15.64
CA VAL A 287 -12.30 24.67 15.34
C VAL A 287 -13.69 24.25 15.83
N ASP A 288 -14.02 22.97 15.76
CA ASP A 288 -15.38 22.50 16.09
C ASP A 288 -15.67 22.50 17.60
N ALA A 289 -14.64 22.39 18.46
CA ALA A 289 -14.82 22.48 19.92
C ALA A 289 -15.24 23.88 20.39
N LYS A 290 -14.91 24.94 19.64
CA LYS A 290 -15.28 26.31 20.01
C LYS A 290 -16.68 26.74 19.55
N THR A 291 -17.20 26.11 18.49
CA THR A 291 -18.55 26.43 17.98
C THR A 291 -19.65 25.77 18.80
N ASP A 292 -19.40 24.58 19.33
CA ASP A 292 -20.38 23.88 20.19
C ASP A 292 -20.52 24.57 21.58
N GLU A 293 -19.40 25.06 22.13
CA GLU A 293 -19.42 25.77 23.41
C GLU A 293 -20.12 27.14 23.32
N THR A 294 -20.10 27.82 22.15
CA THR A 294 -20.81 29.06 21.91
C THR A 294 -22.28 28.84 21.56
N ALA A 295 -22.66 27.72 20.98
CA ALA A 295 -24.05 27.37 20.70
C ALA A 295 -24.80 27.03 22.01
N THR A 296 -24.15 26.26 22.90
CA THR A 296 -24.72 25.87 24.21
C THR A 296 -24.89 27.06 25.14
N LYS A 297 -23.97 28.01 25.15
CA LYS A 297 -24.09 29.27 25.95
C LYS A 297 -25.18 30.23 25.44
N ARG A 298 -25.56 30.16 24.16
CA ARG A 298 -26.67 31.00 23.62
C ARG A 298 -28.04 30.45 23.95
N THR A 299 -28.20 29.13 24.09
CA THR A 299 -29.48 28.51 24.48
C THR A 299 -29.82 28.78 25.96
N ASP A 300 -28.80 28.82 26.84
CA ASP A 300 -29.01 29.06 28.27
C ASP A 300 -29.36 30.52 28.61
N ILE A 301 -29.05 31.48 27.73
CA ILE A 301 -29.37 32.93 27.94
C ILE A 301 -30.79 33.28 27.47
N VAL A 302 -31.36 32.49 26.53
CA VAL A 302 -32.73 32.74 26.01
C VAL A 302 -33.81 32.04 26.86
N GLY A 303 -33.44 31.00 27.62
CA GLY A 303 -34.37 30.27 28.51
C GLY A 303 -34.64 30.92 29.90
N SER A 304 -33.97 32.03 30.23
CA SER A 304 -34.05 32.68 31.55
C SER A 304 -34.89 33.98 31.57
N LYS A 305 -35.67 34.26 30.51
CA LYS A 305 -36.59 35.41 30.46
C LYS A 305 -37.95 34.96 29.93
N ASN A 306 -38.67 34.23 30.73
CA ASN A 306 -40.15 34.16 30.73
C ASN A 306 -40.61 33.68 32.11
#